data_bdeac2100fe1a1fb0da93da826d0b01d
#
_entry.id   bdeac2100fe1a1fb0da93da826d0b01d
#
_cell.length_a   1.000
_cell.length_b   1.000
_cell.length_c   1.000
_cell.angle_alpha   90.00
_cell.angle_beta   90.00
_cell.angle_gamma   90.00
#
_symmetry.space_group_name_H-M   'P 1'
#
loop_
_entity.id
_entity.type
_entity.pdbx_description
1 polymer ?
#
loop_
_entity_poly.entity_id
_entity_poly.type
_entity_poly.pdbx_seq_one_letter_code
_entity_poly.pdbx_strand_id
1 'polypeptide(L)'
;PNASRYFWTFPKGSKISFGGLQYEVDLYSWRGAQICFLAFDQLESFTYQQFIYLMSRNRSVCGVKPYIRASCNPEPGWLADFLSWWIADDGYADLNRINRVRWFITKDEQIIWRDTKAELLAEFPDIMPRSCTFIPSTIYDNPALLDKDPGYIANLQGLSKVDRERLLGDPQRGGNWKIVDTAGNVFNRSWFKIVDDWDKKLPGWTAVMRFDLAATAPSLKNKDPDDTAWCVMLYNQSTKKILILEAKAMKLEPAEVYRKLQELAFFYRDYFGSLSIPFKVRWEEEPGSAGKRESHYTLVPMLAGMDARGVRSSGDKITRARPLASYAEHGLVEVLKGDWTEAYITHMHNQPSEHDDMMDASSGAFDDLVTVFQKREARSWQG
;
A
#
# COMPACT_ATOMS: atom_id res chain seq x y z
N PRO A 1 22.27 -20.74 -17.42
CA PRO A 1 21.67 -20.22 -16.19
C PRO A 1 21.92 -21.18 -15.04
N ASN A 2 22.14 -20.64 -13.83
CA ASN A 2 22.19 -21.43 -12.60
C ASN A 2 21.09 -20.93 -11.67
N ALA A 3 19.97 -21.64 -11.65
CA ALA A 3 18.78 -21.25 -10.89
C ALA A 3 19.02 -21.24 -9.38
N SER A 4 19.92 -22.07 -8.85
CA SER A 4 20.21 -22.13 -7.41
C SER A 4 21.16 -21.04 -6.90
N ARG A 5 21.85 -20.35 -7.83
CA ARG A 5 22.82 -19.28 -7.50
C ARG A 5 22.45 -17.93 -8.12
N TYR A 6 21.29 -17.81 -8.75
CA TYR A 6 20.76 -16.59 -9.34
C TYR A 6 21.77 -15.84 -10.22
N PHE A 7 22.49 -16.55 -11.12
CA PHE A 7 23.36 -15.92 -12.08
C PHE A 7 23.29 -16.55 -13.47
N TRP A 8 23.61 -15.73 -14.46
CA TRP A 8 23.77 -16.13 -15.86
C TRP A 8 25.22 -15.92 -16.30
N THR A 9 25.85 -16.93 -16.92
CA THR A 9 27.17 -16.82 -17.50
C THR A 9 27.06 -16.88 -19.02
N PHE A 10 27.65 -15.90 -19.69
CA PHE A 10 27.73 -15.82 -21.13
C PHE A 10 28.95 -16.65 -21.64
N PRO A 11 28.97 -17.05 -22.95
CA PRO A 11 30.05 -17.88 -23.50
C PRO A 11 31.47 -17.31 -23.32
N LYS A 12 31.62 -15.97 -23.31
CA LYS A 12 32.90 -15.27 -23.10
C LYS A 12 33.25 -15.05 -21.61
N GLY A 13 32.55 -15.69 -20.69
CA GLY A 13 32.81 -15.61 -19.25
C GLY A 13 32.18 -14.43 -18.50
N SER A 14 31.56 -13.49 -19.18
CA SER A 14 30.80 -12.40 -18.51
C SER A 14 29.63 -12.98 -17.72
N LYS A 15 29.32 -12.36 -16.57
CA LYS A 15 28.22 -12.82 -15.68
C LYS A 15 27.24 -11.71 -15.39
N ILE A 16 25.96 -12.07 -15.34
CA ILE A 16 24.90 -11.27 -14.71
C ILE A 16 24.49 -12.04 -13.46
N SER A 17 24.52 -11.38 -12.31
CA SER A 17 24.05 -11.93 -11.03
C SER A 17 22.83 -11.16 -10.60
N PHE A 18 21.82 -11.87 -10.06
CA PHE A 18 20.63 -11.30 -9.47
C PHE A 18 20.70 -11.45 -7.96
N GLY A 19 20.26 -10.45 -7.24
CA GLY A 19 20.23 -10.45 -5.77
C GLY A 19 19.14 -9.55 -5.24
N GLY A 20 18.65 -9.84 -4.04
CA GLY A 20 17.73 -9.01 -3.30
C GLY A 20 18.40 -8.49 -2.03
N LEU A 21 17.88 -7.39 -1.50
CA LEU A 21 18.26 -6.79 -0.22
C LEU A 21 16.99 -6.57 0.58
N GLN A 22 16.61 -7.58 1.35
CA GLN A 22 15.43 -7.48 2.22
C GLN A 22 15.78 -6.75 3.52
N TYR A 23 17.00 -6.97 4.02
CA TYR A 23 17.48 -6.39 5.27
C TYR A 23 18.83 -5.69 5.05
N GLU A 24 19.17 -4.73 5.91
CA GLU A 24 20.47 -4.05 5.89
C GLU A 24 21.66 -5.03 6.00
N VAL A 25 21.48 -6.14 6.72
CA VAL A 25 22.50 -7.19 6.86
C VAL A 25 22.85 -7.84 5.52
N ASP A 26 21.96 -7.86 4.55
CA ASP A 26 22.17 -8.46 3.23
C ASP A 26 23.26 -7.73 2.43
N LEU A 27 23.53 -6.46 2.77
CA LEU A 27 24.64 -5.68 2.21
C LEU A 27 26.00 -6.37 2.40
N TYR A 28 26.15 -7.14 3.45
CA TYR A 28 27.41 -7.83 3.73
C TYR A 28 27.76 -8.92 2.71
N SER A 29 26.76 -9.47 2.02
CA SER A 29 26.98 -10.43 0.92
C SER A 29 27.73 -9.81 -0.26
N TRP A 30 27.68 -8.48 -0.40
CA TRP A 30 28.35 -7.71 -1.47
C TRP A 30 29.70 -7.13 -1.06
N ARG A 31 30.22 -7.49 0.12
CA ARG A 31 31.56 -7.05 0.54
C ARG A 31 32.62 -7.52 -0.44
N GLY A 32 33.53 -6.63 -0.82
CA GLY A 32 34.59 -6.92 -1.76
C GLY A 32 34.18 -7.02 -3.23
N ALA A 33 32.89 -6.97 -3.55
CA ALA A 33 32.42 -7.04 -4.93
C ALA A 33 32.97 -5.90 -5.78
N GLN A 34 33.21 -6.20 -7.08
CA GLN A 34 33.54 -5.25 -8.13
C GLN A 34 32.48 -5.41 -9.22
N ILE A 35 31.63 -4.40 -9.36
CA ILE A 35 30.47 -4.43 -10.24
C ILE A 35 30.62 -3.33 -11.28
N CYS A 36 30.87 -3.70 -12.53
CA CYS A 36 31.01 -2.72 -13.61
C CYS A 36 29.67 -2.17 -14.09
N PHE A 37 28.62 -2.97 -14.03
CA PHE A 37 27.25 -2.56 -14.31
C PHE A 37 26.36 -2.96 -13.13
N LEU A 38 25.74 -1.98 -12.49
CA LEU A 38 24.79 -2.18 -11.41
C LEU A 38 23.41 -1.73 -11.87
N ALA A 39 22.44 -2.62 -11.79
CA ALA A 39 21.05 -2.32 -12.12
C ALA A 39 20.17 -2.48 -10.85
N PHE A 40 19.36 -1.47 -10.58
CA PHE A 40 18.30 -1.55 -9.59
C PHE A 40 16.95 -1.64 -10.30
N ASP A 41 16.14 -2.56 -9.86
CA ASP A 41 14.73 -2.63 -10.26
C ASP A 41 13.89 -2.19 -9.07
N GLN A 42 12.99 -1.20 -9.29
CA GLN A 42 12.23 -0.54 -8.23
C GLN A 42 13.13 0.08 -7.14
N LEU A 43 13.97 1.06 -7.54
CA LEU A 43 14.93 1.70 -6.62
C LEU A 43 14.26 2.36 -5.42
N GLU A 44 13.02 2.80 -5.52
CA GLU A 44 12.21 3.32 -4.42
C GLU A 44 12.05 2.34 -3.25
N SER A 45 12.13 1.04 -3.53
CA SER A 45 12.04 -0.02 -2.52
C SER A 45 13.32 -0.22 -1.71
N PHE A 46 14.43 0.41 -2.10
CA PHE A 46 15.71 0.33 -1.39
C PHE A 46 15.89 1.52 -0.47
N THR A 47 16.56 1.30 0.66
CA THR A 47 16.96 2.42 1.52
C THR A 47 18.08 3.25 0.87
N TYR A 48 18.20 4.52 1.27
CA TYR A 48 19.31 5.36 0.82
C TYR A 48 20.67 4.75 1.17
N GLN A 49 20.80 4.09 2.32
CA GLN A 49 22.03 3.43 2.74
C GLN A 49 22.36 2.23 1.84
N GLN A 50 21.38 1.42 1.46
CA GLN A 50 21.57 0.33 0.52
C GLN A 50 22.05 0.84 -0.83
N PHE A 51 21.45 1.91 -1.36
CA PHE A 51 21.86 2.53 -2.61
C PHE A 51 23.30 3.03 -2.56
N ILE A 52 23.67 3.84 -1.55
CA ILE A 52 25.02 4.39 -1.41
C ILE A 52 26.07 3.29 -1.21
N TYR A 53 25.76 2.27 -0.41
CA TYR A 53 26.66 1.15 -0.19
C TYR A 53 26.94 0.41 -1.51
N LEU A 54 25.92 0.03 -2.26
CA LEU A 54 26.08 -0.66 -3.54
C LEU A 54 26.75 0.23 -4.59
N MET A 55 26.45 1.53 -4.61
CA MET A 55 27.14 2.50 -5.44
C MET A 55 28.66 2.51 -5.17
N SER A 56 29.11 2.27 -3.93
CA SER A 56 30.51 2.14 -3.59
C SER A 56 31.15 0.85 -4.15
N ARG A 57 30.35 -0.16 -4.51
CA ARG A 57 30.80 -1.42 -5.17
C ARG A 57 30.85 -1.27 -6.69
N ASN A 58 30.26 -0.22 -7.26
CA ASN A 58 30.27 0.07 -8.69
C ASN A 58 31.66 0.55 -9.13
N ARG A 59 32.56 -0.41 -9.30
CA ARG A 59 33.96 -0.23 -9.68
C ARG A 59 34.42 -1.39 -10.55
N SER A 60 35.40 -1.17 -11.41
CA SER A 60 35.91 -2.21 -12.29
C SER A 60 37.32 -1.89 -12.76
N VAL A 61 38.11 -2.94 -12.99
CA VAL A 61 39.42 -2.91 -13.66
C VAL A 61 39.36 -3.53 -15.03
N CYS A 62 38.17 -3.90 -15.55
CA CYS A 62 38.02 -4.60 -16.84
C CYS A 62 38.04 -3.70 -18.08
N GLY A 63 38.38 -2.41 -17.92
CA GLY A 63 38.41 -1.44 -19.03
C GLY A 63 37.04 -0.84 -19.39
N VAL A 64 35.97 -1.31 -18.78
CA VAL A 64 34.63 -0.70 -18.94
C VAL A 64 34.41 0.34 -17.83
N LYS A 65 33.99 1.54 -18.19
CA LYS A 65 33.63 2.57 -17.21
C LYS A 65 32.42 2.09 -16.40
N PRO A 66 32.53 2.02 -15.07
CA PRO A 66 31.41 1.58 -14.24
C PRO A 66 30.22 2.55 -14.35
N TYR A 67 29.02 2.01 -14.41
CA TYR A 67 27.78 2.78 -14.46
C TYR A 67 26.61 2.09 -13.76
N ILE A 68 25.59 2.88 -13.45
CA ILE A 68 24.38 2.43 -12.75
C ILE A 68 23.17 2.75 -13.64
N ARG A 69 22.18 1.85 -13.62
CA ARG A 69 20.84 2.06 -14.13
C ARG A 69 19.85 1.71 -13.04
N ALA A 70 18.75 2.45 -12.98
CA ALA A 70 17.68 2.16 -12.05
C ALA A 70 16.33 2.41 -12.73
N SER A 71 15.40 1.48 -12.56
CA SER A 71 13.98 1.72 -12.72
C SER A 71 13.39 2.14 -11.38
N CYS A 72 12.36 2.97 -11.39
CA CYS A 72 11.66 3.40 -10.18
C CYS A 72 10.26 3.90 -10.52
N ASN A 73 9.35 3.77 -9.56
CA ASN A 73 8.05 4.43 -9.60
C ASN A 73 8.08 5.69 -8.73
N PRO A 74 7.27 6.71 -9.07
CA PRO A 74 7.13 7.89 -8.24
C PRO A 74 6.62 7.55 -6.85
N GLU A 75 7.41 7.90 -5.85
CA GLU A 75 7.04 7.74 -4.45
C GLU A 75 7.73 8.82 -3.61
N PRO A 76 7.04 9.45 -2.62
CA PRO A 76 7.68 10.35 -1.67
C PRO A 76 8.76 9.63 -0.86
N GLY A 77 9.87 10.30 -0.60
CA GLY A 77 10.97 9.74 0.17
C GLY A 77 12.33 10.14 -0.39
N TRP A 78 13.39 9.45 0.06
CA TRP A 78 14.77 9.81 -0.26
C TRP A 78 15.06 9.92 -1.76
N LEU A 79 14.39 9.09 -2.58
CA LEU A 79 14.61 9.11 -4.03
C LEU A 79 13.96 10.33 -4.68
N ALA A 80 12.78 10.74 -4.22
CA ALA A 80 12.14 11.99 -4.65
C ALA A 80 13.02 13.20 -4.30
N ASP A 81 13.62 13.20 -3.10
CA ASP A 81 14.56 14.24 -2.66
C ASP A 81 15.83 14.26 -3.53
N PHE A 82 16.38 13.07 -3.80
CA PHE A 82 17.56 12.93 -4.68
C PHE A 82 17.30 13.42 -6.10
N LEU A 83 16.10 13.21 -6.63
CA LEU A 83 15.67 13.62 -7.98
C LEU A 83 14.99 14.99 -8.01
N SER A 84 14.89 15.70 -6.87
CA SER A 84 14.07 16.92 -6.71
C SER A 84 14.31 17.99 -7.74
N TRP A 85 15.54 18.14 -8.25
CA TRP A 85 15.84 19.12 -9.29
C TRP A 85 15.13 18.83 -10.63
N TRP A 86 14.85 17.58 -10.96
CA TRP A 86 14.12 17.19 -12.17
C TRP A 86 12.61 17.16 -11.99
N ILE A 87 12.14 17.37 -10.76
CA ILE A 87 10.72 17.34 -10.39
C ILE A 87 10.25 18.79 -10.17
N ALA A 88 9.16 19.18 -10.82
CA ALA A 88 8.54 20.48 -10.66
C ALA A 88 7.79 20.60 -9.31
N ASP A 89 7.34 21.80 -8.97
CA ASP A 89 6.65 22.05 -7.69
C ASP A 89 5.32 21.31 -7.56
N ASP A 90 4.66 21.04 -8.67
CA ASP A 90 3.43 20.26 -8.74
C ASP A 90 3.63 18.74 -8.61
N GLY A 91 4.87 18.28 -8.45
CA GLY A 91 5.24 16.88 -8.22
C GLY A 91 5.49 16.05 -9.47
N TYR A 92 5.30 16.58 -10.66
CA TYR A 92 5.59 15.89 -11.92
C TYR A 92 6.98 16.22 -12.46
N ALA A 93 7.45 15.44 -13.43
CA ALA A 93 8.71 15.71 -14.08
C ALA A 93 8.71 17.10 -14.77
N ASP A 94 9.75 17.89 -14.58
CA ASP A 94 9.94 19.18 -15.25
C ASP A 94 10.48 18.95 -16.67
N LEU A 95 9.66 19.16 -17.69
CA LEU A 95 10.01 18.96 -19.10
C LEU A 95 11.23 19.75 -19.57
N ASN A 96 11.58 20.85 -18.89
CA ASN A 96 12.76 21.64 -19.20
C ASN A 96 14.05 21.08 -18.59
N ARG A 97 13.93 20.19 -17.61
CA ARG A 97 15.06 19.65 -16.83
C ARG A 97 15.29 18.16 -17.06
N ILE A 98 14.29 17.39 -17.49
CA ILE A 98 14.45 15.98 -17.83
C ILE A 98 15.55 15.78 -18.88
N ASN A 99 16.18 14.59 -18.87
CA ASN A 99 17.30 14.23 -19.76
C ASN A 99 18.57 15.09 -19.60
N ARG A 100 18.57 16.12 -18.76
CA ARG A 100 19.77 16.89 -18.46
C ARG A 100 20.64 16.15 -17.46
N VAL A 101 21.94 16.12 -17.73
CA VAL A 101 22.93 15.53 -16.84
C VAL A 101 23.33 16.55 -15.79
N ARG A 102 23.28 16.17 -14.52
CA ARG A 102 23.88 16.92 -13.41
C ARG A 102 24.99 16.10 -12.76
N TRP A 103 25.84 16.79 -12.02
CA TRP A 103 26.97 16.20 -11.35
C TRP A 103 26.84 16.37 -9.83
N PHE A 104 27.26 15.36 -9.09
CA PHE A 104 27.21 15.39 -7.64
C PHE A 104 28.44 14.76 -7.00
N ILE A 105 28.71 15.17 -5.76
CA ILE A 105 29.60 14.51 -4.82
C ILE A 105 28.83 14.21 -3.54
N THR A 106 29.35 13.29 -2.74
CA THR A 106 28.90 13.08 -1.36
C THR A 106 30.02 13.55 -0.45
N LYS A 107 29.74 14.50 0.43
CA LYS A 107 30.63 15.02 1.44
C LYS A 107 29.88 15.22 2.75
N ASP A 108 30.43 14.72 3.87
CA ASP A 108 29.82 14.82 5.20
C ASP A 108 28.35 14.37 5.23
N GLU A 109 28.07 13.22 4.61
CA GLU A 109 26.73 12.62 4.42
C GLU A 109 25.75 13.46 3.59
N GLN A 110 26.19 14.59 3.02
CA GLN A 110 25.37 15.45 2.18
C GLN A 110 25.72 15.28 0.70
N ILE A 111 24.70 15.38 -0.15
CA ILE A 111 24.85 15.37 -1.59
C ILE A 111 24.91 16.80 -2.10
N ILE A 112 26.02 17.17 -2.73
CA ILE A 112 26.23 18.50 -3.30
C ILE A 112 26.16 18.38 -4.83
N TRP A 113 25.21 19.10 -5.42
CA TRP A 113 24.94 19.10 -6.85
C TRP A 113 25.47 20.33 -7.56
N ARG A 114 26.01 20.16 -8.79
CA ARG A 114 26.32 21.24 -9.73
C ARG A 114 25.93 20.83 -11.16
N ASP A 115 25.85 21.79 -12.03
CA ASP A 115 25.48 21.55 -13.44
C ASP A 115 26.65 20.96 -14.24
N THR A 116 27.88 21.24 -13.83
CA THR A 116 29.08 20.75 -14.52
C THR A 116 30.04 20.01 -13.55
N LYS A 117 30.82 19.08 -14.14
CA LYS A 117 31.90 18.41 -13.41
C LYS A 117 33.00 19.41 -12.99
N ALA A 118 33.24 20.43 -13.82
CA ALA A 118 34.29 21.41 -13.59
C ALA A 118 34.03 22.27 -12.36
N GLU A 119 32.77 22.66 -12.11
CA GLU A 119 32.38 23.40 -10.89
C GLU A 119 32.67 22.60 -9.63
N LEU A 120 32.32 21.31 -9.60
CA LEU A 120 32.61 20.46 -8.42
C LEU A 120 34.09 20.25 -8.20
N LEU A 121 34.89 20.06 -9.27
CA LEU A 121 36.33 19.92 -9.14
C LEU A 121 37.03 21.21 -8.71
N ALA A 122 36.48 22.38 -9.06
CA ALA A 122 37.01 23.64 -8.59
C ALA A 122 36.74 23.86 -7.07
N GLU A 123 35.59 23.46 -6.60
CA GLU A 123 35.23 23.57 -5.18
C GLU A 123 35.81 22.44 -4.32
N PHE A 124 35.90 21.22 -4.88
CA PHE A 124 36.29 19.98 -4.18
C PHE A 124 37.28 19.17 -5.03
N PRO A 125 38.55 19.62 -5.17
CA PRO A 125 39.50 19.02 -6.10
C PRO A 125 39.84 17.56 -5.78
N ASP A 126 39.74 17.16 -4.52
CA ASP A 126 40.10 15.81 -4.05
C ASP A 126 38.94 14.79 -4.16
N ILE A 127 37.74 15.23 -4.54
CA ILE A 127 36.56 14.37 -4.62
C ILE A 127 36.10 14.23 -6.08
N MET A 128 36.13 12.99 -6.60
CA MET A 128 35.72 12.74 -8.00
C MET A 128 34.20 12.80 -8.15
N PRO A 129 33.64 13.74 -8.95
CA PRO A 129 32.20 13.84 -9.17
C PRO A 129 31.63 12.68 -9.99
N ARG A 130 30.37 12.34 -9.68
CA ARG A 130 29.53 11.39 -10.44
C ARG A 130 28.45 12.16 -11.20
N SER A 131 28.05 11.63 -12.34
CA SER A 131 26.94 12.19 -13.13
C SER A 131 25.66 11.40 -12.88
N CYS A 132 24.54 12.10 -12.93
CA CYS A 132 23.20 11.53 -12.90
C CYS A 132 22.29 12.23 -13.90
N THR A 133 21.34 11.50 -14.46
CA THR A 133 20.24 12.04 -15.26
C THR A 133 18.97 11.30 -14.92
N PHE A 134 17.83 11.98 -15.06
CA PHE A 134 16.49 11.42 -14.87
C PHE A 134 15.75 11.42 -16.21
N ILE A 135 15.17 10.26 -16.54
CA ILE A 135 14.41 10.04 -17.77
C ILE A 135 13.02 9.57 -17.33
N PRO A 136 12.00 10.43 -17.31
CA PRO A 136 10.64 10.01 -17.03
C PRO A 136 10.13 9.09 -18.13
N SER A 137 9.29 8.15 -17.77
CA SER A 137 8.59 7.26 -18.68
C SER A 137 7.13 7.19 -18.29
N THR A 138 6.26 7.05 -19.27
CA THR A 138 4.81 6.90 -19.10
C THR A 138 4.38 5.54 -19.65
N ILE A 139 3.17 5.10 -19.32
CA ILE A 139 2.60 3.88 -19.90
C ILE A 139 2.52 3.96 -21.43
N TYR A 140 2.38 5.17 -21.98
CA TYR A 140 2.27 5.40 -23.43
C TYR A 140 3.60 5.22 -24.18
N ASP A 141 4.73 5.19 -23.46
CA ASP A 141 6.05 4.86 -24.02
C ASP A 141 6.23 3.35 -24.24
N ASN A 142 5.26 2.53 -23.81
CA ASN A 142 5.27 1.09 -23.99
C ASN A 142 4.12 0.59 -24.91
N PRO A 143 4.15 0.91 -26.22
CA PRO A 143 3.10 0.50 -27.13
C PRO A 143 2.93 -1.01 -27.22
N ALA A 144 4.01 -1.78 -27.04
CA ALA A 144 3.95 -3.24 -27.08
C ALA A 144 3.10 -3.84 -25.95
N LEU A 145 3.04 -3.21 -24.78
CA LEU A 145 2.15 -3.61 -23.70
C LEU A 145 0.71 -3.23 -24.05
N LEU A 146 0.48 -2.01 -24.49
CA LEU A 146 -0.86 -1.50 -24.78
C LEU A 146 -1.53 -2.25 -25.94
N ASP A 147 -0.74 -2.66 -26.94
CA ASP A 147 -1.22 -3.47 -28.06
C ASP A 147 -1.66 -4.89 -27.62
N LYS A 148 -0.97 -5.48 -26.64
CA LYS A 148 -1.26 -6.82 -26.14
C LYS A 148 -2.30 -6.85 -25.04
N ASP A 149 -2.35 -5.82 -24.20
CA ASP A 149 -3.28 -5.67 -23.09
C ASP A 149 -3.90 -4.26 -23.08
N PRO A 150 -4.87 -3.98 -23.95
CA PRO A 150 -5.56 -2.68 -23.97
C PRO A 150 -6.31 -2.38 -22.67
N GLY A 151 -6.65 -3.41 -21.88
CA GLY A 151 -7.34 -3.28 -20.60
C GLY A 151 -6.44 -2.76 -19.47
N TYR A 152 -5.12 -2.77 -19.65
CA TYR A 152 -4.19 -2.38 -18.58
C TYR A 152 -4.39 -0.94 -18.08
N ILE A 153 -4.64 0.01 -18.98
CA ILE A 153 -4.96 1.41 -18.60
C ILE A 153 -6.22 1.47 -17.74
N ALA A 154 -7.26 0.71 -18.09
CA ALA A 154 -8.49 0.66 -17.30
C ALA A 154 -8.23 0.13 -15.88
N ASN A 155 -7.34 -0.86 -15.73
CA ASN A 155 -6.93 -1.36 -14.43
C ASN A 155 -6.24 -0.27 -13.60
N LEU A 156 -5.34 0.53 -14.20
CA LEU A 156 -4.70 1.64 -13.52
C LEU A 156 -5.68 2.76 -13.17
N GLN A 157 -6.64 3.05 -14.03
CA GLN A 157 -7.71 4.03 -13.78
C GLN A 157 -8.61 3.61 -12.61
N GLY A 158 -8.77 2.30 -12.37
CA GLY A 158 -9.51 1.74 -11.25
C GLY A 158 -8.81 1.81 -9.89
N LEU A 159 -7.57 2.28 -9.83
CA LEU A 159 -6.83 2.43 -8.58
C LEU A 159 -7.31 3.61 -7.74
N SER A 160 -6.87 3.68 -6.48
CA SER A 160 -7.06 4.85 -5.63
C SER A 160 -6.48 6.12 -6.28
N LYS A 161 -7.00 7.29 -5.91
CA LYS A 161 -6.50 8.57 -6.44
C LYS A 161 -4.97 8.68 -6.33
N VAL A 162 -4.40 8.35 -5.17
CA VAL A 162 -2.97 8.47 -4.93
C VAL A 162 -2.18 7.50 -5.81
N ASP A 163 -2.59 6.22 -5.89
CA ASP A 163 -1.91 5.23 -6.72
C ASP A 163 -2.05 5.55 -8.21
N ARG A 164 -3.21 6.02 -8.63
CA ARG A 164 -3.42 6.45 -10.01
C ARG A 164 -2.51 7.61 -10.40
N GLU A 165 -2.39 8.62 -9.54
CA GLU A 165 -1.48 9.75 -9.78
C GLU A 165 0.00 9.35 -9.75
N ARG A 166 0.37 8.34 -8.96
CA ARG A 166 1.74 7.81 -8.94
C ARG A 166 2.07 6.96 -10.18
N LEU A 167 1.15 6.08 -10.59
CA LEU A 167 1.45 5.06 -11.61
C LEU A 167 1.00 5.47 -13.01
N LEU A 168 -0.16 6.11 -13.17
CA LEU A 168 -0.65 6.60 -14.45
C LEU A 168 -0.23 8.06 -14.65
N GLY A 169 -0.54 8.94 -13.70
CA GLY A 169 -0.11 10.33 -13.67
C GLY A 169 -0.47 11.15 -14.90
N ASP A 170 0.44 12.04 -15.26
CA ASP A 170 0.35 12.90 -16.46
C ASP A 170 0.86 12.14 -17.71
N PRO A 171 0.15 12.16 -18.83
CA PRO A 171 0.54 11.42 -20.04
C PRO A 171 1.88 11.82 -20.67
N GLN A 172 2.42 13.00 -20.37
CA GLN A 172 3.69 13.49 -20.90
C GLN A 172 4.82 13.53 -19.86
N ARG A 173 4.45 13.65 -18.58
CA ARG A 173 5.40 13.87 -17.47
C ARG A 173 5.54 12.67 -16.54
N GLY A 174 4.70 11.64 -16.72
CA GLY A 174 4.67 10.47 -15.87
C GLY A 174 3.99 10.70 -14.51
N GLY A 175 4.28 9.85 -13.54
CA GLY A 175 3.63 9.88 -12.25
C GLY A 175 4.10 10.98 -11.30
N ASN A 176 3.29 11.25 -10.28
CA ASN A 176 3.50 12.32 -9.30
C ASN A 176 4.38 11.84 -8.14
N TRP A 177 5.49 12.53 -7.90
CA TRP A 177 6.49 12.22 -6.88
C TRP A 177 6.18 12.82 -5.50
N LYS A 178 5.26 13.79 -5.44
CA LYS A 178 4.95 14.54 -4.21
C LYS A 178 3.58 14.21 -3.63
N ILE A 179 2.75 13.44 -4.36
CA ILE A 179 1.44 13.09 -3.84
C ILE A 179 1.57 12.15 -2.64
N VAL A 180 0.93 12.53 -1.55
CA VAL A 180 0.92 11.79 -0.29
C VAL A 180 -0.50 11.47 0.14
N ASP A 181 -0.63 10.43 0.95
CA ASP A 181 -1.88 10.12 1.62
C ASP A 181 -2.14 11.19 2.69
N THR A 182 -3.12 12.05 2.45
CA THR A 182 -3.55 13.11 3.35
C THR A 182 -5.06 13.10 3.49
N ALA A 183 -5.59 13.80 4.47
CA ALA A 183 -7.04 13.97 4.63
C ALA A 183 -7.68 14.39 3.30
N GLY A 184 -8.74 13.67 2.91
CA GLY A 184 -9.44 13.85 1.64
C GLY A 184 -8.76 13.22 0.40
N ASN A 185 -7.52 12.73 0.51
CA ASN A 185 -6.85 12.00 -0.57
C ASN A 185 -7.00 10.47 -0.43
N VAL A 186 -6.97 9.95 0.79
CA VAL A 186 -7.24 8.51 1.03
C VAL A 186 -8.73 8.25 0.85
N PHE A 187 -9.56 8.98 1.58
CA PHE A 187 -11.01 8.98 1.42
C PHE A 187 -11.51 10.41 1.31
N ASN A 188 -12.47 10.66 0.43
CA ASN A 188 -13.15 11.93 0.34
C ASN A 188 -14.60 11.77 0.77
N ARG A 189 -15.09 12.72 1.59
CA ARG A 189 -16.49 12.75 2.06
C ARG A 189 -17.50 12.59 0.91
N SER A 190 -17.24 13.22 -0.23
CA SER A 190 -18.13 13.20 -1.39
C SER A 190 -18.27 11.85 -2.08
N TRP A 191 -17.37 10.89 -1.78
CA TRP A 191 -17.41 9.55 -2.36
C TRP A 191 -18.44 8.64 -1.70
N PHE A 192 -18.90 8.98 -0.48
CA PHE A 192 -19.85 8.18 0.26
C PHE A 192 -21.28 8.61 -0.05
N LYS A 193 -22.06 7.71 -0.65
CA LYS A 193 -23.47 7.94 -0.93
C LYS A 193 -24.30 7.50 0.27
N ILE A 194 -24.92 8.47 0.97
CA ILE A 194 -25.83 8.18 2.10
C ILE A 194 -27.17 7.72 1.54
N VAL A 195 -27.70 6.61 2.05
CA VAL A 195 -29.01 6.05 1.69
C VAL A 195 -29.88 5.90 2.95
N ASP A 196 -31.18 6.21 2.82
CA ASP A 196 -32.13 6.09 3.93
C ASP A 196 -32.59 4.63 4.15
N ASP A 197 -32.57 3.79 3.10
CA ASP A 197 -32.87 2.36 3.16
C ASP A 197 -32.14 1.63 2.01
N TRP A 198 -32.17 0.31 2.04
CA TRP A 198 -31.53 -0.54 1.04
C TRP A 198 -32.44 -1.70 0.61
N ASP A 199 -32.23 -2.23 -0.59
CA ASP A 199 -33.04 -3.33 -1.09
C ASP A 199 -32.62 -4.68 -0.45
N LYS A 200 -33.32 -5.03 0.61
CA LYS A 200 -33.14 -6.26 1.39
C LYS A 200 -33.52 -7.51 0.59
N LYS A 201 -34.32 -7.36 -0.49
CA LYS A 201 -34.80 -8.45 -1.34
C LYS A 201 -33.92 -8.70 -2.55
N LEU A 202 -33.00 -7.78 -2.88
CA LEU A 202 -32.05 -7.96 -3.96
C LEU A 202 -31.18 -9.20 -3.68
N PRO A 203 -31.17 -10.20 -4.57
CA PRO A 203 -30.37 -11.40 -4.35
C PRO A 203 -28.85 -11.12 -4.45
N GLY A 204 -28.05 -11.98 -3.82
CA GLY A 204 -26.59 -11.93 -3.95
C GLY A 204 -25.89 -11.11 -2.88
N TRP A 205 -26.57 -10.66 -1.84
CA TRP A 205 -25.95 -10.06 -0.67
C TRP A 205 -25.21 -11.09 0.17
N THR A 206 -24.06 -10.71 0.69
CA THR A 206 -23.30 -11.38 1.75
C THR A 206 -22.86 -10.33 2.75
N ALA A 207 -22.99 -10.63 4.04
CA ALA A 207 -22.68 -9.70 5.13
C ALA A 207 -21.47 -10.18 5.95
N VAL A 208 -20.70 -9.22 6.45
CA VAL A 208 -19.65 -9.43 7.45
C VAL A 208 -19.76 -8.39 8.55
N MET A 209 -19.50 -8.79 9.77
CA MET A 209 -19.17 -7.90 10.87
C MET A 209 -17.70 -8.08 11.20
N ARG A 210 -16.92 -7.02 11.07
CA ARG A 210 -15.50 -6.98 11.38
C ARG A 210 -15.26 -6.12 12.60
N PHE A 211 -14.51 -6.69 13.56
CA PHE A 211 -14.00 -5.99 14.73
C PHE A 211 -12.52 -5.69 14.58
N ASP A 212 -12.14 -4.48 14.99
CA ASP A 212 -10.81 -4.09 15.42
C ASP A 212 -10.84 -4.00 16.93
N LEU A 213 -10.13 -4.91 17.59
CA LEU A 213 -10.18 -5.05 19.05
C LEU A 213 -9.04 -4.23 19.67
N ALA A 214 -9.36 -3.25 20.52
CA ALA A 214 -8.36 -2.53 21.28
C ALA A 214 -7.55 -3.51 22.15
N ALA A 215 -6.24 -3.52 21.96
CA ALA A 215 -5.33 -4.47 22.63
C ALA A 215 -5.05 -4.11 24.10
N THR A 216 -5.28 -2.86 24.53
CA THR A 216 -4.84 -2.38 25.85
C THR A 216 -5.88 -1.51 26.55
N ALA A 217 -6.08 -1.79 27.86
CA ALA A 217 -6.81 -0.89 28.74
C ALA A 217 -6.03 0.41 28.97
N PRO A 218 -6.71 1.53 29.31
CA PRO A 218 -6.07 2.78 29.70
C PRO A 218 -5.07 2.55 30.85
N SER A 219 -3.86 3.08 30.71
CA SER A 219 -2.83 2.97 31.73
C SER A 219 -2.17 4.33 32.00
N LEU A 220 -1.45 4.47 33.12
CA LEU A 220 -0.70 5.70 33.44
C LEU A 220 0.34 6.06 32.35
N LYS A 221 0.76 5.09 31.52
CA LYS A 221 1.72 5.27 30.42
C LYS A 221 1.04 5.45 29.06
N ASN A 222 -0.17 4.92 28.90
CA ASN A 222 -1.00 5.10 27.70
C ASN A 222 -2.34 5.70 28.13
N LYS A 223 -2.45 7.03 28.04
CA LYS A 223 -3.61 7.80 28.47
C LYS A 223 -4.73 7.83 27.43
N ASP A 224 -4.43 7.50 26.18
CA ASP A 224 -5.36 7.48 25.07
C ASP A 224 -5.17 6.16 24.27
N PRO A 225 -5.70 5.04 24.79
CA PRO A 225 -5.65 3.76 24.10
C PRO A 225 -6.56 3.77 22.86
N ASP A 226 -6.25 2.88 21.91
CA ASP A 226 -7.06 2.68 20.73
C ASP A 226 -8.50 2.31 21.08
N ASP A 227 -9.44 2.75 20.25
CA ASP A 227 -10.85 2.43 20.42
C ASP A 227 -11.13 0.98 19.91
N THR A 228 -12.08 0.31 20.53
CA THR A 228 -12.68 -0.88 19.91
C THR A 228 -13.64 -0.42 18.83
N ALA A 229 -13.33 -0.77 17.58
CA ALA A 229 -14.17 -0.43 16.44
C ALA A 229 -14.81 -1.66 15.79
N TRP A 230 -15.94 -1.45 15.14
CA TRP A 230 -16.57 -2.45 14.29
C TRP A 230 -17.19 -1.84 13.05
N CYS A 231 -17.25 -2.67 12.00
CA CYS A 231 -17.95 -2.36 10.78
C CYS A 231 -18.83 -3.54 10.36
N VAL A 232 -20.10 -3.27 10.12
CA VAL A 232 -21.04 -4.22 9.51
C VAL A 232 -21.23 -3.82 8.06
N MET A 233 -20.72 -4.64 7.17
CA MET A 233 -20.65 -4.37 5.74
C MET A 233 -21.31 -5.49 4.95
N LEU A 234 -22.01 -5.12 3.86
CA LEU A 234 -22.57 -6.05 2.91
C LEU A 234 -21.94 -5.80 1.53
N TYR A 235 -21.78 -6.89 0.78
CA TYR A 235 -21.38 -6.87 -0.63
C TYR A 235 -22.42 -7.59 -1.47
N ASN A 236 -22.82 -6.96 -2.56
CA ASN A 236 -23.71 -7.58 -3.54
C ASN A 236 -22.92 -8.04 -4.76
N GLN A 237 -22.92 -9.35 -5.01
CA GLN A 237 -22.13 -9.97 -6.09
C GLN A 237 -22.57 -9.53 -7.49
N SER A 238 -23.87 -9.26 -7.68
CA SER A 238 -24.44 -8.91 -9.00
C SER A 238 -24.17 -7.45 -9.38
N THR A 239 -24.33 -6.54 -8.42
CA THR A 239 -24.16 -5.09 -8.64
C THR A 239 -22.74 -4.59 -8.30
N LYS A 240 -21.92 -5.43 -7.68
CA LYS A 240 -20.59 -5.10 -7.13
C LYS A 240 -20.61 -3.98 -6.10
N LYS A 241 -21.77 -3.63 -5.55
CA LYS A 241 -21.94 -2.58 -4.55
C LYS A 241 -21.62 -3.05 -3.15
N ILE A 242 -21.10 -2.12 -2.37
CA ILE A 242 -20.89 -2.22 -0.93
C ILE A 242 -21.97 -1.40 -0.23
N LEU A 243 -22.54 -1.95 0.84
CA LEU A 243 -23.36 -1.20 1.79
C LEU A 243 -22.69 -1.27 3.17
N ILE A 244 -22.37 -0.14 3.74
CA ILE A 244 -21.96 -0.03 5.15
C ILE A 244 -23.25 0.17 5.96
N LEU A 245 -23.62 -0.87 6.71
CA LEU A 245 -24.85 -0.91 7.48
C LEU A 245 -24.69 -0.24 8.84
N GLU A 246 -23.54 -0.41 9.49
CA GLU A 246 -23.12 0.24 10.71
C GLU A 246 -21.61 0.26 10.85
N ALA A 247 -21.03 1.36 11.29
CA ALA A 247 -19.62 1.43 11.70
C ALA A 247 -19.50 2.39 12.90
N LYS A 248 -18.92 1.92 13.99
CA LYS A 248 -18.74 2.68 15.24
C LYS A 248 -17.41 2.33 15.89
N ALA A 249 -16.92 3.26 16.71
CA ALA A 249 -15.78 3.05 17.60
C ALA A 249 -16.17 3.51 19.01
N MET A 250 -15.68 2.79 20.01
CA MET A 250 -15.97 3.06 21.41
C MET A 250 -14.78 2.70 22.31
N LYS A 251 -14.54 3.51 23.33
CA LYS A 251 -13.63 3.14 24.42
C LYS A 251 -14.35 2.19 25.36
N LEU A 252 -13.92 0.95 25.39
CA LEU A 252 -14.51 -0.11 26.20
C LEU A 252 -13.45 -0.74 27.10
N GLU A 253 -13.86 -1.13 28.31
CA GLU A 253 -13.02 -1.98 29.16
C GLU A 253 -12.93 -3.39 28.56
N PRO A 254 -11.81 -4.13 28.74
CA PRO A 254 -11.58 -5.43 28.07
C PRO A 254 -12.73 -6.43 28.23
N ALA A 255 -13.34 -6.50 29.41
CA ALA A 255 -14.50 -7.37 29.66
C ALA A 255 -15.76 -6.94 28.89
N GLU A 256 -15.88 -5.66 28.60
CA GLU A 256 -17.02 -5.11 27.84
C GLU A 256 -16.86 -5.30 26.34
N VAL A 257 -15.62 -5.34 25.84
CA VAL A 257 -15.31 -5.64 24.43
C VAL A 257 -15.92 -6.98 24.02
N TYR A 258 -15.66 -8.04 24.77
CA TYR A 258 -16.20 -9.38 24.46
C TYR A 258 -17.71 -9.43 24.54
N ARG A 259 -18.30 -8.80 25.57
CA ARG A 259 -19.76 -8.73 25.73
C ARG A 259 -20.39 -7.98 24.56
N LYS A 260 -19.79 -6.85 24.14
CA LYS A 260 -20.29 -6.06 23.02
C LYS A 260 -20.19 -6.79 21.70
N LEU A 261 -19.06 -7.47 21.46
CA LEU A 261 -18.86 -8.31 20.28
C LEU A 261 -19.92 -9.42 20.22
N GLN A 262 -20.17 -10.11 21.34
CA GLN A 262 -21.15 -11.18 21.41
C GLN A 262 -22.58 -10.66 21.17
N GLU A 263 -22.96 -9.58 21.83
CA GLU A 263 -24.26 -8.92 21.67
C GLU A 263 -24.56 -8.58 20.20
N LEU A 264 -23.61 -7.91 19.55
CA LEU A 264 -23.74 -7.50 18.15
C LEU A 264 -23.75 -8.70 17.21
N ALA A 265 -22.88 -9.70 17.44
CA ALA A 265 -22.81 -10.90 16.63
C ALA A 265 -24.14 -11.67 16.62
N PHE A 266 -24.76 -11.84 17.78
CA PHE A 266 -26.06 -12.51 17.88
C PHE A 266 -27.17 -11.68 17.26
N PHE A 267 -27.18 -10.37 17.50
CA PHE A 267 -28.16 -9.47 16.90
C PHE A 267 -28.12 -9.53 15.36
N TYR A 268 -26.94 -9.39 14.75
CA TYR A 268 -26.80 -9.40 13.30
C TYR A 268 -26.98 -10.81 12.70
N ARG A 269 -26.60 -11.87 13.41
CA ARG A 269 -26.94 -13.23 13.00
C ARG A 269 -28.45 -13.40 12.81
N ASP A 270 -29.23 -12.99 13.79
CA ASP A 270 -30.69 -13.15 13.76
C ASP A 270 -31.31 -12.22 12.71
N TYR A 271 -30.80 -11.00 12.60
CA TYR A 271 -31.23 -10.02 11.58
C TYR A 271 -30.99 -10.56 10.16
N PHE A 272 -29.77 -10.96 9.83
CA PHE A 272 -29.45 -11.48 8.50
C PHE A 272 -30.05 -12.86 8.26
N GLY A 273 -30.18 -13.68 9.27
CA GLY A 273 -30.90 -14.96 9.22
C GLY A 273 -32.35 -14.78 8.78
N SER A 274 -33.06 -13.79 9.30
CA SER A 274 -34.42 -13.46 8.89
C SER A 274 -34.54 -13.04 7.41
N LEU A 275 -33.46 -12.52 6.83
CA LEU A 275 -33.35 -12.09 5.44
C LEU A 275 -32.73 -13.16 4.53
N SER A 276 -32.35 -14.31 5.09
CA SER A 276 -31.59 -15.37 4.38
C SER A 276 -30.29 -14.87 3.74
N ILE A 277 -29.62 -13.91 4.35
CA ILE A 277 -28.33 -13.35 3.91
C ILE A 277 -27.20 -14.06 4.67
N PRO A 278 -26.22 -14.67 3.98
CA PRO A 278 -25.03 -15.24 4.62
C PRO A 278 -24.29 -14.18 5.44
N PHE A 279 -23.98 -14.51 6.69
CA PHE A 279 -23.34 -13.61 7.64
C PHE A 279 -22.08 -14.24 8.24
N LYS A 280 -21.02 -13.43 8.38
CA LYS A 280 -19.73 -13.80 8.92
C LYS A 280 -19.33 -12.85 10.03
N VAL A 281 -18.60 -13.35 11.03
CA VAL A 281 -17.95 -12.54 12.08
C VAL A 281 -16.45 -12.68 11.96
N ARG A 282 -15.74 -11.55 11.95
CA ARG A 282 -14.29 -11.49 11.80
C ARG A 282 -13.71 -10.51 12.83
N TRP A 283 -12.48 -10.75 13.27
CA TRP A 283 -11.70 -9.83 14.10
C TRP A 283 -10.24 -9.88 13.68
N GLU A 284 -9.49 -8.83 13.99
CA GLU A 284 -8.06 -8.83 13.77
C GLU A 284 -7.37 -9.74 14.80
N GLU A 285 -6.55 -10.68 14.33
CA GLU A 285 -5.79 -11.58 15.19
C GLU A 285 -4.39 -11.01 15.38
N GLU A 286 -4.03 -10.63 16.61
CA GLU A 286 -2.70 -10.15 16.93
C GLU A 286 -1.59 -11.16 16.54
N PRO A 287 -0.43 -10.67 16.07
CA PRO A 287 0.72 -11.53 15.80
C PRO A 287 1.22 -12.24 17.06
N GLY A 288 1.51 -13.53 16.95
CA GLY A 288 2.13 -14.30 18.01
C GLY A 288 1.22 -15.34 18.67
N SER A 289 1.70 -15.93 19.75
CA SER A 289 0.99 -17.01 20.47
C SER A 289 -0.15 -16.50 21.34
N ALA A 290 -0.09 -15.26 21.79
CA ALA A 290 -1.12 -14.65 22.65
C ALA A 290 -2.42 -14.42 21.87
N GLY A 291 -2.38 -13.74 20.73
CA GLY A 291 -3.55 -13.49 19.89
C GLY A 291 -4.20 -14.78 19.39
N LYS A 292 -3.39 -15.80 19.05
CA LYS A 292 -3.93 -17.13 18.70
C LYS A 292 -4.68 -17.80 19.86
N ARG A 293 -4.16 -17.69 21.09
CA ARG A 293 -4.81 -18.25 22.27
C ARG A 293 -6.13 -17.57 22.56
N GLU A 294 -6.14 -16.26 22.54
CA GLU A 294 -7.34 -15.46 22.73
C GLU A 294 -8.41 -15.79 21.70
N SER A 295 -8.05 -15.76 20.41
CA SER A 295 -8.93 -16.13 19.32
C SER A 295 -9.51 -17.53 19.49
N HIS A 296 -8.66 -18.53 19.75
CA HIS A 296 -9.06 -19.95 19.79
C HIS A 296 -9.82 -20.33 21.07
N TYR A 297 -9.42 -19.83 22.23
CA TYR A 297 -9.98 -20.26 23.52
C TYR A 297 -11.07 -19.34 24.06
N THR A 298 -11.19 -18.12 23.56
CA THR A 298 -12.20 -17.15 24.04
C THR A 298 -13.22 -16.81 22.95
N LEU A 299 -12.78 -16.23 21.83
CA LEU A 299 -13.69 -15.69 20.84
C LEU A 299 -14.42 -16.77 20.01
N VAL A 300 -13.71 -17.79 19.55
CA VAL A 300 -14.33 -18.88 18.77
C VAL A 300 -15.38 -19.64 19.57
N PRO A 301 -15.11 -20.08 20.81
CA PRO A 301 -16.15 -20.74 21.62
C PRO A 301 -17.33 -19.83 21.95
N MET A 302 -17.10 -18.55 22.22
CA MET A 302 -18.15 -17.57 22.51
C MET A 302 -19.12 -17.37 21.35
N LEU A 303 -18.65 -17.55 20.10
CA LEU A 303 -19.42 -17.40 18.87
C LEU A 303 -19.74 -18.75 18.21
N ALA A 304 -19.80 -19.82 19.01
CA ALA A 304 -20.09 -21.16 18.51
C ALA A 304 -21.39 -21.18 17.69
N GLY A 305 -21.36 -21.88 16.56
CA GLY A 305 -22.49 -21.95 15.62
C GLY A 305 -22.56 -20.84 14.59
N MET A 306 -21.59 -19.91 14.58
CA MET A 306 -21.44 -18.87 13.54
C MET A 306 -20.21 -19.12 12.67
N ASP A 307 -20.19 -18.56 11.44
CA ASP A 307 -18.95 -18.44 10.65
C ASP A 307 -18.09 -17.31 11.27
N ALA A 308 -17.37 -17.64 12.35
CA ALA A 308 -16.60 -16.71 13.14
C ALA A 308 -15.13 -17.13 13.20
N ARG A 309 -14.19 -16.21 12.89
CA ARG A 309 -12.75 -16.48 12.96
C ARG A 309 -11.90 -15.19 13.03
N GLY A 310 -10.74 -15.32 13.65
CA GLY A 310 -9.67 -14.34 13.56
C GLY A 310 -9.04 -14.30 12.16
N VAL A 311 -8.65 -13.12 11.73
CA VAL A 311 -7.96 -12.88 10.45
C VAL A 311 -6.73 -12.03 10.72
N ARG A 312 -5.59 -12.47 10.20
CA ARG A 312 -4.35 -11.70 10.30
C ARG A 312 -4.30 -10.64 9.23
N SER A 313 -4.01 -9.46 9.63
CA SER A 313 -3.69 -8.36 8.74
C SER A 313 -2.19 -8.33 8.46
N SER A 314 -1.80 -7.97 7.25
CA SER A 314 -0.41 -7.79 6.84
C SER A 314 -0.28 -6.53 5.98
N GLY A 315 0.84 -5.83 6.12
CA GLY A 315 1.09 -4.60 5.39
C GLY A 315 0.64 -3.35 6.14
N ASP A 316 0.90 -2.21 5.54
CA ASP A 316 0.55 -0.89 6.05
C ASP A 316 -0.98 -0.66 5.95
N LYS A 317 -1.54 0.04 6.95
CA LYS A 317 -2.97 0.31 7.12
C LYS A 317 -3.57 1.09 5.95
N ILE A 318 -2.88 2.11 5.47
CA ILE A 318 -3.35 2.93 4.34
C ILE A 318 -3.37 2.08 3.06
N THR A 319 -2.36 1.26 2.82
CA THR A 319 -2.34 0.33 1.69
C THR A 319 -3.50 -0.64 1.72
N ARG A 320 -3.88 -1.15 2.91
CA ARG A 320 -5.06 -2.01 3.08
C ARG A 320 -6.39 -1.27 2.82
N ALA A 321 -6.44 0.03 3.11
CA ALA A 321 -7.64 0.85 2.92
C ALA A 321 -7.88 1.26 1.45
N ARG A 322 -6.84 1.30 0.61
CA ARG A 322 -6.93 1.75 -0.79
C ARG A 322 -7.97 1.03 -1.65
N PRO A 323 -8.16 -0.30 -1.57
CA PRO A 323 -9.21 -0.96 -2.34
C PRO A 323 -10.61 -0.48 -1.99
N LEU A 324 -10.93 -0.30 -0.70
CA LEU A 324 -12.20 0.27 -0.26
C LEU A 324 -12.35 1.73 -0.72
N ALA A 325 -11.28 2.51 -0.63
CA ALA A 325 -11.24 3.90 -1.09
C ALA A 325 -11.54 4.01 -2.60
N SER A 326 -10.95 3.13 -3.39
CA SER A 326 -11.23 3.06 -4.84
C SER A 326 -12.71 2.74 -5.12
N TYR A 327 -13.30 1.79 -4.40
CA TYR A 327 -14.74 1.51 -4.53
C TYR A 327 -15.60 2.72 -4.16
N ALA A 328 -15.24 3.44 -3.10
CA ALA A 328 -15.95 4.66 -2.69
C ALA A 328 -15.83 5.76 -3.76
N GLU A 329 -14.64 6.02 -4.29
CA GLU A 329 -14.40 7.01 -5.36
C GLU A 329 -15.23 6.72 -6.62
N HIS A 330 -15.40 5.43 -6.96
CA HIS A 330 -16.22 5.02 -8.11
C HIS A 330 -17.74 4.94 -7.81
N GLY A 331 -18.17 5.42 -6.62
CA GLY A 331 -19.60 5.47 -6.25
C GLY A 331 -20.21 4.09 -5.96
N LEU A 332 -19.38 3.10 -5.66
CA LEU A 332 -19.82 1.73 -5.37
C LEU A 332 -20.06 1.49 -3.87
N VAL A 333 -19.81 2.50 -3.01
CA VAL A 333 -20.02 2.41 -1.57
C VAL A 333 -21.21 3.27 -1.16
N GLU A 334 -22.22 2.62 -0.61
CA GLU A 334 -23.39 3.24 0.01
C GLU A 334 -23.28 3.12 1.53
N VAL A 335 -23.71 4.15 2.27
CA VAL A 335 -23.67 4.19 3.74
C VAL A 335 -25.09 4.38 4.23
N LEU A 336 -25.58 3.47 5.06
CA LEU A 336 -26.91 3.59 5.63
C LEU A 336 -26.95 4.76 6.60
N LYS A 337 -28.00 5.57 6.50
CA LYS A 337 -28.22 6.70 7.40
C LYS A 337 -28.54 6.24 8.82
N GLY A 338 -27.78 6.75 9.78
CA GLY A 338 -27.94 6.51 11.21
C GLY A 338 -27.27 7.60 12.03
N ASP A 339 -27.33 7.49 13.34
CA ASP A 339 -26.68 8.40 14.29
C ASP A 339 -25.14 8.40 14.18
N TRP A 340 -24.57 7.35 13.64
CA TRP A 340 -23.14 7.10 13.46
C TRP A 340 -22.59 7.59 12.12
N THR A 341 -23.44 7.81 11.11
CA THR A 341 -23.02 8.00 9.70
C THR A 341 -22.09 9.20 9.53
N GLU A 342 -22.40 10.31 10.18
CA GLU A 342 -21.62 11.53 10.06
C GLU A 342 -20.27 11.43 10.74
N ALA A 343 -20.20 10.77 11.89
CA ALA A 343 -18.95 10.50 12.59
C ALA A 343 -18.05 9.56 11.76
N TYR A 344 -18.63 8.51 11.17
CA TYR A 344 -17.93 7.59 10.30
C TYR A 344 -17.33 8.29 9.07
N ILE A 345 -18.12 9.04 8.31
CA ILE A 345 -17.66 9.73 7.10
C ILE A 345 -16.57 10.76 7.44
N THR A 346 -16.71 11.46 8.57
CA THR A 346 -15.69 12.40 9.05
C THR A 346 -14.40 11.68 9.42
N HIS A 347 -14.49 10.55 10.12
CA HIS A 347 -13.33 9.72 10.45
C HIS A 347 -12.58 9.24 9.19
N MET A 348 -13.31 8.70 8.21
CA MET A 348 -12.72 8.24 6.96
C MET A 348 -12.07 9.38 6.17
N HIS A 349 -12.73 10.55 6.08
CA HIS A 349 -12.18 11.71 5.38
C HIS A 349 -10.86 12.22 5.98
N ASN A 350 -10.73 12.15 7.29
CA ASN A 350 -9.57 12.66 8.02
C ASN A 350 -8.35 11.71 7.99
N GLN A 351 -8.47 10.55 7.36
CA GLN A 351 -7.36 9.61 7.24
C GLN A 351 -6.29 10.12 6.24
N PRO A 352 -4.99 9.89 6.54
CA PRO A 352 -4.45 9.18 7.71
C PRO A 352 -4.47 10.00 9.00
N SER A 353 -4.76 9.35 10.14
CA SER A 353 -4.75 9.96 11.48
C SER A 353 -4.24 8.96 12.52
N GLU A 354 -3.95 9.43 13.74
CA GLU A 354 -3.50 8.56 14.85
C GLU A 354 -4.59 7.56 15.26
N HIS A 355 -5.87 7.96 15.16
CA HIS A 355 -7.02 7.08 15.39
C HIS A 355 -7.56 6.61 14.04
N ASP A 356 -7.32 5.38 13.70
CA ASP A 356 -7.67 4.77 12.41
C ASP A 356 -8.58 3.53 12.54
N ASP A 357 -9.06 3.24 13.76
CA ASP A 357 -9.77 2.03 14.14
C ASP A 357 -10.98 1.71 13.24
N MET A 358 -11.86 2.70 12.95
CA MET A 358 -13.00 2.48 12.03
C MET A 358 -12.56 2.25 10.59
N MET A 359 -11.44 2.85 10.16
CA MET A 359 -10.88 2.58 8.84
C MET A 359 -10.34 1.17 8.77
N ASP A 360 -9.62 0.69 9.80
CA ASP A 360 -9.08 -0.67 9.86
C ASP A 360 -10.20 -1.71 9.90
N ALA A 361 -11.22 -1.52 10.72
CA ALA A 361 -12.40 -2.38 10.74
C ALA A 361 -13.10 -2.43 9.37
N SER A 362 -13.26 -1.28 8.69
CA SER A 362 -13.92 -1.20 7.38
C SER A 362 -13.09 -1.81 6.27
N SER A 363 -11.79 -1.59 6.26
CA SER A 363 -10.85 -2.16 5.28
C SER A 363 -10.78 -3.68 5.42
N GLY A 364 -10.72 -4.18 6.66
CA GLY A 364 -10.78 -5.61 6.94
C GLY A 364 -12.11 -6.24 6.52
N ALA A 365 -13.24 -5.57 6.75
CA ALA A 365 -14.56 -6.02 6.29
C ALA A 365 -14.64 -6.12 4.75
N PHE A 366 -14.07 -5.14 4.06
CA PHE A 366 -13.98 -5.15 2.61
C PHE A 366 -13.17 -6.35 2.10
N ASP A 367 -11.99 -6.59 2.67
CA ASP A 367 -11.15 -7.73 2.28
C ASP A 367 -11.84 -9.07 2.51
N ASP A 368 -12.54 -9.24 3.63
CA ASP A 368 -13.29 -10.46 3.96
C ASP A 368 -14.46 -10.73 3.02
N LEU A 369 -14.99 -9.71 2.35
CA LEU A 369 -16.08 -9.81 1.37
C LEU A 369 -15.58 -9.88 -0.08
N VAL A 370 -14.83 -8.89 -0.53
CA VAL A 370 -14.53 -8.67 -1.95
C VAL A 370 -13.35 -9.52 -2.41
N THR A 371 -12.24 -9.50 -1.67
CA THR A 371 -11.02 -10.22 -2.08
C THR A 371 -11.21 -11.73 -2.13
N VAL A 372 -12.05 -12.29 -1.25
CA VAL A 372 -12.39 -13.72 -1.24
C VAL A 372 -13.17 -14.10 -2.49
N PHE A 373 -14.10 -13.26 -2.96
CA PHE A 373 -14.88 -13.53 -4.17
C PHE A 373 -14.03 -13.41 -5.44
N GLN A 374 -13.21 -12.38 -5.55
CA GLN A 374 -12.29 -12.19 -6.68
C GLN A 374 -11.32 -13.36 -6.85
N LYS A 375 -10.76 -13.88 -5.74
CA LYS A 375 -9.90 -15.07 -5.77
C LYS A 375 -10.64 -16.34 -6.20
N ARG A 376 -11.93 -16.47 -5.92
CA ARG A 376 -12.74 -17.60 -6.37
C ARG A 376 -13.07 -17.50 -7.85
N GLU A 377 -13.45 -16.33 -8.35
CA GLU A 377 -13.66 -16.08 -9.77
C GLU A 377 -12.38 -16.35 -10.59
N ALA A 378 -11.22 -15.83 -10.16
CA ALA A 378 -9.95 -16.07 -10.84
C ALA A 378 -9.57 -17.57 -10.93
N ARG A 379 -9.89 -18.37 -9.91
CA ARG A 379 -9.66 -19.83 -9.95
C ARG A 379 -10.62 -20.57 -10.88
N SER A 380 -11.83 -20.09 -11.06
CA SER A 380 -12.81 -20.71 -11.98
C SER A 380 -12.47 -20.51 -13.45
N TRP A 381 -11.59 -19.54 -13.79
CA TRP A 381 -11.09 -19.29 -15.15
C TRP A 381 -9.82 -20.09 -15.51
N GLN A 382 -9.20 -20.76 -14.51
CA GLN A 382 -7.98 -21.57 -14.69
C GLN A 382 -8.27 -23.08 -14.73
N GLY A 383 -9.49 -23.51 -14.62
CA GLY A 383 -9.98 -24.89 -14.71
C GLY A 383 -10.91 -25.06 -15.90
#